data_3a8cef6406f6d7f7b6473f8220b42d05
#
_entry.id   3a8cef6406f6d7f7b6473f8220b42d05
#
_cell.length_a   1.000
_cell.length_b   1.000
_cell.length_c   1.000
_cell.angle_alpha   90.00
_cell.angle_beta   90.00
_cell.angle_gamma   90.00
#
_symmetry.space_group_name_H-M   'P 1'
#
loop_
_entity.id
_entity.type
_entity.pdbx_description
1 polymer ?
#
loop_
_entity_poly.entity_id
_entity_poly.type
_entity_poly.pdbx_seq_one_letter_code
_entity_poly.pdbx_strand_id
1 'polypeptide(L)'
;RPDSGISRPEHLKGKRLALPAWGDSRPGSIARAMSLHGYKGALSLAGLGFDDVELVEVALQDQEQAPDPQQGLQRLWSGLDYLVRGEVDAVYVKGASAADAARRLGLVVGIDLDLIAEPRYRINNGTPRPITVHQSLLDNHFDLVVRFLAQTLSAADWAANNRDGLNAILEEETRAGSAGVAEAYRGDFHTTLAPDLSAQRLDFLGVQKDFLYLHGFLERDFSIADWVDPRPLQAAHELLAKRRA
;
A
#
# COMPACT_ATOMS: atom_id res chain seq x y z
N ARG A 1 12.35 -16.14 -5.95
CA ARG A 1 13.26 -17.21 -5.51
C ARG A 1 14.70 -16.76 -5.64
N PRO A 2 15.64 -17.24 -4.81
CA PRO A 2 17.07 -16.89 -4.90
C PRO A 2 17.68 -17.16 -6.27
N ASP A 3 17.22 -18.19 -6.96
CA ASP A 3 17.68 -18.65 -8.27
C ASP A 3 17.00 -17.95 -9.47
N SER A 4 16.10 -17.00 -9.24
CA SER A 4 15.38 -16.29 -10.32
C SER A 4 16.28 -15.39 -11.18
N GLY A 5 17.43 -14.98 -10.64
CA GLY A 5 18.32 -14.00 -11.25
C GLY A 5 17.78 -12.56 -11.21
N ILE A 6 16.65 -12.32 -10.53
CA ILE A 6 16.05 -10.98 -10.41
C ILE A 6 16.70 -10.26 -9.22
N SER A 7 17.42 -9.17 -9.49
CA SER A 7 18.05 -8.32 -8.46
C SER A 7 17.99 -6.83 -8.80
N ARG A 8 17.40 -6.47 -9.95
CA ARG A 8 17.20 -5.09 -10.42
C ARG A 8 16.11 -5.06 -11.49
N PRO A 9 15.49 -3.90 -11.74
CA PRO A 9 14.34 -3.76 -12.63
C PRO A 9 14.54 -4.33 -14.04
N GLU A 10 15.73 -4.17 -14.64
CA GLU A 10 16.03 -4.66 -15.99
C GLU A 10 15.93 -6.19 -16.12
N HIS A 11 16.11 -6.91 -15.00
CA HIS A 11 15.98 -8.37 -14.96
C HIS A 11 14.53 -8.87 -15.04
N LEU A 12 13.54 -7.97 -15.04
CA LEU A 12 12.14 -8.34 -15.22
C LEU A 12 11.79 -8.65 -16.67
N LYS A 13 12.59 -8.20 -17.65
CA LYS A 13 12.31 -8.44 -19.07
C LYS A 13 12.16 -9.94 -19.36
N GLY A 14 11.05 -10.32 -19.98
CA GLY A 14 10.71 -11.71 -20.31
C GLY A 14 10.39 -12.61 -19.13
N LYS A 15 10.20 -12.05 -17.92
CA LYS A 15 9.85 -12.82 -16.71
C LYS A 15 8.33 -12.97 -16.56
N ARG A 16 7.94 -14.06 -15.89
CA ARG A 16 6.56 -14.36 -15.49
C ARG A 16 6.27 -13.71 -14.14
N LEU A 17 5.32 -12.78 -14.13
CA LEU A 17 4.93 -12.03 -12.93
C LEU A 17 3.53 -12.45 -12.49
N ALA A 18 3.38 -12.85 -11.23
CA ALA A 18 2.07 -13.24 -10.69
C ALA A 18 1.12 -12.05 -10.64
N LEU A 19 -0.03 -12.16 -11.27
CA LEU A 19 -1.07 -11.14 -11.21
C LEU A 19 -2.34 -11.74 -10.61
N PRO A 20 -2.81 -11.30 -9.43
CA PRO A 20 -4.06 -11.79 -8.86
C PRO A 20 -5.23 -11.69 -9.84
N ALA A 21 -6.07 -12.71 -9.88
CA ALA A 21 -7.28 -12.71 -10.69
C ALA A 21 -8.21 -11.54 -10.33
N TRP A 22 -9.13 -11.20 -11.20
CA TRP A 22 -10.23 -10.29 -10.87
C TRP A 22 -11.07 -10.89 -9.74
N GLY A 23 -11.45 -10.07 -8.80
CA GLY A 23 -12.46 -10.43 -7.80
C GLY A 23 -13.88 -10.26 -8.35
N ASP A 24 -14.86 -10.65 -7.57
CA ASP A 24 -16.30 -10.57 -7.95
C ASP A 24 -16.80 -9.14 -8.15
N SER A 25 -16.03 -8.16 -7.76
CA SER A 25 -16.31 -6.74 -7.92
C SER A 25 -15.02 -5.94 -8.11
N ARG A 26 -15.12 -4.70 -8.60
CA ARG A 26 -13.95 -3.81 -8.69
C ARG A 26 -13.27 -3.56 -7.34
N PRO A 27 -14.00 -3.23 -6.25
CA PRO A 27 -13.38 -3.14 -4.93
C PRO A 27 -12.76 -4.47 -4.46
N GLY A 28 -13.35 -5.61 -4.81
CA GLY A 28 -12.79 -6.96 -4.54
C GLY A 28 -11.49 -7.24 -5.29
N SER A 29 -11.19 -6.47 -6.34
CA SER A 29 -9.99 -6.64 -7.19
C SER A 29 -8.78 -5.82 -6.71
N ILE A 30 -8.78 -5.32 -5.48
CA ILE A 30 -7.71 -4.47 -4.93
C ILE A 30 -6.32 -5.15 -4.98
N ALA A 31 -6.24 -6.46 -4.75
CA ALA A 31 -4.98 -7.20 -4.82
C ALA A 31 -4.36 -7.13 -6.22
N ARG A 32 -5.19 -7.31 -7.27
CA ARG A 32 -4.79 -7.14 -8.66
C ARG A 32 -4.31 -5.73 -8.96
N ALA A 33 -5.08 -4.72 -8.54
CA ALA A 33 -4.74 -3.31 -8.75
C ALA A 33 -3.41 -2.94 -8.11
N MET A 34 -3.19 -3.39 -6.88
CA MET A 34 -1.95 -3.14 -6.14
C MET A 34 -0.75 -3.82 -6.82
N SER A 35 -0.87 -5.08 -7.20
CA SER A 35 0.21 -5.81 -7.89
C SER A 35 0.54 -5.17 -9.23
N LEU A 36 -0.46 -4.87 -10.03
CA LEU A 36 -0.27 -4.26 -11.34
C LEU A 36 0.41 -2.88 -11.24
N HIS A 37 -0.01 -2.05 -10.27
CA HIS A 37 0.62 -0.74 -10.05
C HIS A 37 2.04 -0.86 -9.51
N GLY A 38 2.32 -1.84 -8.65
CA GLY A 38 3.68 -2.15 -8.20
C GLY A 38 4.59 -2.58 -9.35
N TYR A 39 4.11 -3.46 -10.22
CA TYR A 39 4.87 -3.86 -11.42
C TYR A 39 5.11 -2.68 -12.36
N LYS A 40 4.11 -1.83 -12.58
CA LYS A 40 4.31 -0.62 -13.38
C LYS A 40 5.45 0.23 -12.85
N GLY A 41 5.52 0.42 -11.53
CA GLY A 41 6.62 1.16 -10.89
C GLY A 41 7.98 0.51 -11.17
N ALA A 42 8.10 -0.79 -10.90
CA ALA A 42 9.32 -1.53 -11.12
C ALA A 42 9.77 -1.55 -12.59
N LEU A 43 8.85 -1.81 -13.51
CA LEU A 43 9.14 -1.85 -14.95
C LEU A 43 9.56 -0.48 -15.48
N SER A 44 8.87 0.58 -15.05
CA SER A 44 9.17 1.95 -15.49
C SER A 44 10.59 2.41 -15.12
N LEU A 45 11.17 1.89 -14.04
CA LEU A 45 12.55 2.17 -13.64
C LEU A 45 13.57 1.71 -14.69
N ALA A 46 13.25 0.64 -15.43
CA ALA A 46 14.09 0.09 -16.50
C ALA A 46 13.61 0.52 -17.91
N GLY A 47 12.64 1.42 -18.01
CA GLY A 47 12.05 1.78 -19.29
C GLY A 47 11.23 0.66 -19.94
N LEU A 48 10.81 -0.34 -19.16
CA LEU A 48 9.99 -1.48 -19.59
C LEU A 48 8.50 -1.18 -19.41
N GLY A 49 7.67 -1.88 -20.20
CA GLY A 49 6.22 -1.90 -20.09
C GLY A 49 5.68 -3.30 -19.77
N PHE A 50 4.35 -3.41 -19.71
CA PHE A 50 3.71 -4.71 -19.49
C PHE A 50 3.91 -5.68 -20.66
N ASP A 51 4.16 -5.19 -21.88
CA ASP A 51 4.46 -6.01 -23.06
C ASP A 51 5.86 -6.66 -22.99
N ASP A 52 6.72 -6.21 -22.09
CA ASP A 52 8.07 -6.78 -21.89
C ASP A 52 8.09 -7.95 -20.90
N VAL A 53 6.95 -8.32 -20.29
CA VAL A 53 6.81 -9.37 -19.28
C VAL A 53 5.61 -10.25 -19.57
N GLU A 54 5.57 -11.42 -18.96
CA GLU A 54 4.37 -12.28 -18.96
C GLU A 54 3.61 -12.11 -17.64
N LEU A 55 2.39 -11.59 -17.71
CA LEU A 55 1.51 -11.51 -16.54
C LEU A 55 0.73 -12.82 -16.41
N VAL A 56 1.09 -13.62 -15.41
CA VAL A 56 0.47 -14.92 -15.13
C VAL A 56 -0.64 -14.71 -14.10
N GLU A 57 -1.88 -14.93 -14.52
CA GLU A 57 -3.01 -14.83 -13.60
C GLU A 57 -2.97 -15.94 -12.55
N VAL A 58 -3.06 -15.53 -11.28
CA VAL A 58 -3.07 -16.43 -10.12
C VAL A 58 -4.39 -16.34 -9.37
N ALA A 59 -4.90 -17.46 -8.93
CA ALA A 59 -6.16 -17.52 -8.20
C ALA A 59 -6.09 -16.66 -6.92
N LEU A 60 -7.18 -15.96 -6.62
CA LEU A 60 -7.38 -15.38 -5.29
C LEU A 60 -7.57 -16.54 -4.30
N GLN A 61 -6.91 -16.48 -3.15
CA GLN A 61 -7.15 -17.46 -2.10
C GLN A 61 -8.60 -17.32 -1.59
N ASP A 62 -9.33 -18.43 -1.51
CA ASP A 62 -10.73 -18.45 -1.12
C ASP A 62 -10.97 -17.91 0.29
N GLN A 63 -11.98 -17.03 0.42
CA GLN A 63 -12.36 -16.45 1.72
C GLN A 63 -13.18 -17.40 2.59
N GLU A 64 -13.85 -18.38 1.99
CA GLU A 64 -14.82 -19.20 2.70
C GLU A 64 -14.22 -20.06 3.82
N GLN A 65 -12.91 -20.26 3.82
CA GLN A 65 -12.22 -21.05 4.84
C GLN A 65 -11.48 -20.21 5.90
N ALA A 66 -11.62 -18.90 5.88
CA ALA A 66 -10.87 -18.01 6.75
C ALA A 66 -11.78 -17.25 7.73
N PRO A 67 -12.04 -17.79 8.94
CA PRO A 67 -12.81 -17.07 9.96
C PRO A 67 -12.10 -15.85 10.53
N ASP A 68 -10.87 -15.57 10.12
CA ASP A 68 -10.05 -14.48 10.64
C ASP A 68 -9.93 -13.33 9.61
N PRO A 69 -10.32 -12.08 9.95
CA PRO A 69 -10.17 -10.90 9.09
C PRO A 69 -8.75 -10.69 8.55
N GLN A 70 -7.73 -11.23 9.23
CA GLN A 70 -6.34 -11.11 8.80
C GLN A 70 -5.95 -12.07 7.67
N GLN A 71 -6.69 -13.14 7.47
CA GLN A 71 -6.52 -13.95 6.28
C GLN A 71 -6.95 -13.19 5.01
N GLY A 72 -7.78 -12.15 5.14
CA GLY A 72 -8.04 -11.18 4.09
C GLY A 72 -6.79 -10.45 3.59
N LEU A 73 -5.79 -10.24 4.47
CA LEU A 73 -4.51 -9.65 4.08
C LEU A 73 -3.65 -10.62 3.22
N GLN A 74 -3.79 -11.92 3.37
CA GLN A 74 -3.07 -12.92 2.56
C GLN A 74 -3.46 -12.85 1.07
N ARG A 75 -4.63 -12.30 0.76
CA ARG A 75 -5.04 -12.02 -0.63
C ARG A 75 -4.18 -10.97 -1.32
N LEU A 76 -3.59 -10.04 -0.55
CA LEU A 76 -2.79 -8.97 -1.11
C LEU A 76 -1.47 -9.45 -1.72
N TRP A 77 -1.09 -10.71 -1.46
CA TRP A 77 0.10 -11.36 -2.04
C TRP A 77 -0.19 -12.77 -2.55
N SER A 78 -1.37 -12.92 -3.14
CA SER A 78 -1.68 -14.11 -3.93
C SER A 78 -0.58 -14.37 -4.95
N GLY A 79 -0.12 -15.61 -5.03
CA GLY A 79 0.96 -15.99 -5.94
C GLY A 79 2.27 -16.37 -5.26
N LEU A 80 2.44 -16.23 -3.93
CA LEU A 80 3.63 -16.72 -3.24
C LEU A 80 3.84 -18.23 -3.42
N ASP A 81 2.77 -19.00 -3.38
CA ASP A 81 2.77 -20.44 -3.63
C ASP A 81 3.14 -20.80 -5.08
N TYR A 82 2.68 -20.00 -6.07
CA TYR A 82 3.09 -20.11 -7.48
C TYR A 82 4.59 -19.82 -7.64
N LEU A 83 5.09 -18.83 -6.91
CA LEU A 83 6.52 -18.51 -6.90
C LEU A 83 7.34 -19.66 -6.32
N VAL A 84 6.90 -20.27 -5.21
CA VAL A 84 7.56 -21.43 -4.59
C VAL A 84 7.60 -22.62 -5.56
N ARG A 85 6.51 -22.90 -6.25
CA ARG A 85 6.43 -23.98 -7.27
C ARG A 85 7.18 -23.66 -8.56
N GLY A 86 7.66 -22.42 -8.75
CA GLY A 86 8.37 -22.00 -9.97
C GLY A 86 7.46 -21.76 -11.18
N GLU A 87 6.16 -21.60 -10.96
CA GLU A 87 5.19 -21.27 -12.00
C GLU A 87 5.29 -19.80 -12.43
N VAL A 88 5.76 -18.93 -11.54
CA VAL A 88 6.11 -17.54 -11.80
C VAL A 88 7.52 -17.23 -11.30
N ASP A 89 8.11 -16.15 -11.77
CA ASP A 89 9.47 -15.73 -11.45
C ASP A 89 9.52 -14.62 -10.40
N ALA A 90 8.46 -13.82 -10.30
CA ALA A 90 8.31 -12.78 -9.28
C ALA A 90 6.83 -12.61 -8.87
N VAL A 91 6.65 -12.12 -7.66
CA VAL A 91 5.36 -11.71 -7.10
C VAL A 91 5.52 -10.35 -6.40
N TYR A 92 4.54 -9.49 -6.54
CA TYR A 92 4.49 -8.24 -5.80
C TYR A 92 3.89 -8.49 -4.41
N VAL A 93 4.61 -8.07 -3.38
CA VAL A 93 4.14 -8.15 -2.00
C VAL A 93 4.36 -6.81 -1.29
N LYS A 94 3.58 -6.56 -0.23
CA LYS A 94 3.64 -5.32 0.53
C LYS A 94 3.27 -5.56 2.00
N GLY A 95 4.01 -4.88 2.88
CA GLY A 95 3.76 -4.87 4.32
C GLY A 95 4.44 -5.99 5.09
N ALA A 96 4.43 -5.87 6.42
CA ALA A 96 5.21 -6.69 7.34
C ALA A 96 4.85 -8.19 7.28
N SER A 97 3.56 -8.53 7.22
CA SER A 97 3.13 -9.94 7.14
C SER A 97 3.59 -10.60 5.84
N ALA A 98 3.61 -9.84 4.72
CA ALA A 98 4.08 -10.35 3.44
C ALA A 98 5.60 -10.57 3.44
N ALA A 99 6.37 -9.63 4.00
CA ALA A 99 7.81 -9.76 4.18
C ALA A 99 8.15 -10.99 5.05
N ASP A 100 7.43 -11.16 6.16
CA ASP A 100 7.62 -12.31 7.04
C ASP A 100 7.23 -13.64 6.39
N ALA A 101 6.14 -13.68 5.62
CA ALA A 101 5.73 -14.86 4.85
C ALA A 101 6.77 -15.22 3.77
N ALA A 102 7.25 -14.23 3.00
CA ALA A 102 8.28 -14.44 1.99
C ALA A 102 9.57 -15.01 2.61
N ARG A 103 10.01 -14.45 3.74
CA ARG A 103 11.18 -14.93 4.47
C ARG A 103 11.03 -16.37 4.95
N ARG A 104 9.88 -16.74 5.53
CA ARG A 104 9.59 -18.12 5.97
C ARG A 104 9.60 -19.12 4.82
N LEU A 105 9.24 -18.69 3.63
CA LEU A 105 9.27 -19.50 2.42
C LEU A 105 10.64 -19.54 1.73
N GLY A 106 11.67 -18.91 2.32
CA GLY A 106 13.01 -18.86 1.74
C GLY A 106 13.11 -17.98 0.48
N LEU A 107 12.16 -17.07 0.31
CA LEU A 107 12.15 -16.13 -0.80
C LEU A 107 13.02 -14.90 -0.50
N VAL A 108 13.42 -14.18 -1.53
CA VAL A 108 14.26 -12.99 -1.43
C VAL A 108 13.58 -11.79 -2.07
N VAL A 109 13.86 -10.60 -1.56
CA VAL A 109 13.46 -9.35 -2.21
C VAL A 109 14.41 -9.10 -3.38
N GLY A 110 13.90 -9.24 -4.61
CA GLY A 110 14.68 -8.99 -5.83
C GLY A 110 14.75 -7.50 -6.17
N ILE A 111 13.63 -6.80 -6.02
CA ILE A 111 13.51 -5.36 -6.24
C ILE A 111 12.75 -4.75 -5.07
N ASP A 112 13.38 -3.84 -4.38
CA ASP A 112 12.79 -3.14 -3.25
C ASP A 112 12.34 -1.73 -3.67
N LEU A 113 11.04 -1.58 -3.90
CA LEU A 113 10.47 -0.31 -4.33
C LEU A 113 10.54 0.77 -3.25
N ASP A 114 10.59 0.40 -1.98
CA ASP A 114 10.68 1.37 -0.88
C ASP A 114 12.02 2.09 -0.83
N LEU A 115 13.07 1.48 -1.40
CA LEU A 115 14.40 2.08 -1.52
C LEU A 115 14.57 2.98 -2.75
N ILE A 116 13.58 3.07 -3.62
CA ILE A 116 13.65 3.92 -4.81
C ILE A 116 13.51 5.38 -4.38
N ALA A 117 14.53 6.18 -4.72
CA ALA A 117 14.58 7.60 -4.33
C ALA A 117 13.46 8.44 -4.95
N GLU A 118 13.11 8.17 -6.22
CA GLU A 118 12.07 8.90 -6.94
C GLU A 118 10.67 8.39 -6.57
N PRO A 119 9.86 9.16 -5.81
CA PRO A 119 8.60 8.68 -5.26
C PRO A 119 7.56 8.25 -6.30
N ARG A 120 7.60 8.83 -7.51
CA ARG A 120 6.63 8.49 -8.57
C ARG A 120 6.67 7.03 -9.03
N TYR A 121 7.80 6.33 -8.86
CA TYR A 121 7.93 4.92 -9.20
C TYR A 121 7.45 3.98 -8.08
N ARG A 122 7.27 4.51 -6.87
CA ARG A 122 6.80 3.76 -5.72
C ARG A 122 5.47 4.27 -5.16
N ILE A 123 4.64 4.89 -5.99
CA ILE A 123 3.36 5.43 -5.55
C ILE A 123 2.54 4.39 -4.79
N ASN A 124 2.45 3.15 -5.27
CA ASN A 124 1.75 2.08 -4.58
C ASN A 124 2.42 1.63 -3.27
N ASN A 125 3.72 1.92 -3.07
CA ASN A 125 4.51 1.57 -1.89
C ASN A 125 4.75 2.76 -0.94
N GLY A 126 4.21 3.85 -1.10
CA GLY A 126 4.42 5.03 -0.24
C GLY A 126 3.34 6.05 -0.45
N THR A 127 2.33 5.67 -1.20
CA THR A 127 1.20 6.54 -1.48
C THR A 127 0.45 6.81 -0.20
N PRO A 128 0.06 8.05 0.00
CA PRO A 128 -0.87 8.39 1.06
C PRO A 128 -2.15 7.57 0.90
N ARG A 129 -2.58 6.98 1.99
CA ARG A 129 -3.91 6.36 2.06
C ARG A 129 -4.87 7.45 2.52
N PRO A 130 -5.86 7.84 1.71
CA PRO A 130 -6.79 8.87 2.10
C PRO A 130 -7.67 8.39 3.24
N ILE A 131 -7.90 9.25 4.22
CA ILE A 131 -8.98 9.10 5.19
C ILE A 131 -10.24 9.60 4.49
N THR A 132 -11.20 8.73 4.27
CA THR A 132 -12.43 9.04 3.56
C THR A 132 -13.64 8.87 4.46
N VAL A 133 -14.59 9.78 4.32
CA VAL A 133 -15.88 9.72 5.02
C VAL A 133 -17.00 10.01 4.03
N HIS A 134 -18.19 9.51 4.31
CA HIS A 134 -19.37 9.86 3.53
C HIS A 134 -19.72 11.35 3.70
N GLN A 135 -20.15 12.02 2.64
CA GLN A 135 -20.48 13.44 2.67
C GLN A 135 -21.47 13.79 3.79
N SER A 136 -22.49 12.96 4.00
CA SER A 136 -23.47 13.16 5.08
C SER A 136 -22.85 13.15 6.48
N LEU A 137 -21.70 12.50 6.70
CA LEU A 137 -21.00 12.57 7.97
C LEU A 137 -20.36 13.95 8.17
N LEU A 138 -19.80 14.52 7.12
CA LEU A 138 -19.27 15.89 7.17
C LEU A 138 -20.39 16.91 7.39
N ASP A 139 -21.52 16.76 6.71
CA ASP A 139 -22.62 17.72 6.78
C ASP A 139 -23.31 17.73 8.14
N ASN A 140 -23.45 16.55 8.77
CA ASN A 140 -24.22 16.42 10.01
C ASN A 140 -23.36 16.27 11.28
N HIS A 141 -22.10 15.86 11.14
CA HIS A 141 -21.21 15.51 12.25
C HIS A 141 -19.77 15.98 12.02
N PHE A 142 -19.60 17.19 11.48
CA PHE A 142 -18.29 17.77 11.17
C PHE A 142 -17.32 17.73 12.36
N ASP A 143 -17.80 18.06 13.55
CA ASP A 143 -17.02 18.06 14.79
C ASP A 143 -16.49 16.66 15.17
N LEU A 144 -17.21 15.60 14.83
CA LEU A 144 -16.77 14.23 15.03
C LEU A 144 -15.55 13.92 14.15
N VAL A 145 -15.61 14.30 12.87
CA VAL A 145 -14.49 14.12 11.92
C VAL A 145 -13.28 14.93 12.37
N VAL A 146 -13.49 16.17 12.81
CA VAL A 146 -12.41 17.03 13.36
C VAL A 146 -11.75 16.38 14.58
N ARG A 147 -12.53 15.84 15.53
CA ARG A 147 -11.98 15.14 16.72
C ARG A 147 -11.23 13.87 16.35
N PHE A 148 -11.73 13.10 15.38
CA PHE A 148 -11.04 11.91 14.86
C PHE A 148 -9.67 12.30 14.27
N LEU A 149 -9.63 13.31 13.40
CA LEU A 149 -8.38 13.77 12.79
C LEU A 149 -7.41 14.34 13.83
N ALA A 150 -7.92 15.09 14.83
CA ALA A 150 -7.08 15.58 15.93
C ALA A 150 -6.47 14.42 16.74
N GLN A 151 -7.23 13.34 16.98
CA GLN A 151 -6.70 12.15 17.64
C GLN A 151 -5.65 11.44 16.75
N THR A 152 -5.88 11.35 15.44
CA THR A 152 -4.93 10.77 14.48
C THR A 152 -3.62 11.58 14.46
N LEU A 153 -3.69 12.91 14.44
CA LEU A 153 -2.52 13.80 14.53
C LEU A 153 -1.77 13.62 15.86
N SER A 154 -2.51 13.49 16.97
CA SER A 154 -1.89 13.23 18.29
C SER A 154 -1.20 11.86 18.35
N ALA A 155 -1.79 10.84 17.72
CA ALA A 155 -1.17 9.52 17.62
C ALA A 155 0.10 9.55 16.76
N ALA A 156 0.10 10.31 15.67
CA ALA A 156 1.28 10.51 14.84
C ALA A 156 2.41 11.24 15.60
N ASP A 157 2.07 12.26 16.37
CA ASP A 157 3.01 12.99 17.23
C ASP A 157 3.62 12.08 18.33
N TRP A 158 2.78 11.24 18.94
CA TRP A 158 3.27 10.21 19.87
C TRP A 158 4.20 9.23 19.19
N ALA A 159 3.84 8.70 18.02
CA ALA A 159 4.64 7.72 17.28
C ALA A 159 6.01 8.30 16.88
N ALA A 160 6.07 9.57 16.48
CA ALA A 160 7.30 10.25 16.13
C ALA A 160 8.32 10.26 17.27
N ASN A 161 7.86 10.20 18.53
CA ASN A 161 8.68 10.21 19.74
C ASN A 161 8.77 8.85 20.45
N ASN A 162 8.10 7.79 19.91
CA ASN A 162 7.99 6.48 20.57
C ASN A 162 8.16 5.33 19.58
N ARG A 163 9.30 5.27 18.91
CA ARG A 163 9.59 4.27 17.87
C ARG A 163 9.37 2.82 18.35
N ASP A 164 9.88 2.48 19.51
CA ASP A 164 9.79 1.11 20.04
C ASP A 164 8.34 0.75 20.38
N GLY A 165 7.59 1.67 20.97
CA GLY A 165 6.17 1.49 21.23
C GLY A 165 5.36 1.33 19.93
N LEU A 166 5.68 2.11 18.90
CA LEU A 166 5.06 1.95 17.58
C LEU A 166 5.37 0.58 16.97
N ASN A 167 6.63 0.13 17.04
CA ASN A 167 7.02 -1.18 16.52
C ASN A 167 6.24 -2.32 17.21
N ALA A 168 6.09 -2.27 18.53
CA ALA A 168 5.30 -3.24 19.29
C ALA A 168 3.82 -3.27 18.83
N ILE A 169 3.21 -2.10 18.60
CA ILE A 169 1.85 -2.00 18.03
C ILE A 169 1.80 -2.61 16.63
N LEU A 170 2.79 -2.31 15.78
CA LEU A 170 2.84 -2.85 14.41
C LEU A 170 3.02 -4.38 14.41
N GLU A 171 3.79 -4.94 15.33
CA GLU A 171 3.92 -6.40 15.49
C GLU A 171 2.57 -7.03 15.86
N GLU A 172 1.84 -6.44 16.80
CA GLU A 172 0.53 -6.90 17.23
C GLU A 172 -0.51 -6.78 16.11
N GLU A 173 -0.64 -5.61 15.50
CA GLU A 173 -1.64 -5.30 14.48
C GLU A 173 -1.41 -6.08 13.17
N THR A 174 -0.16 -6.25 12.77
CA THR A 174 0.17 -6.98 11.54
C THR A 174 0.35 -8.48 11.76
N ARG A 175 0.46 -8.93 13.01
CA ARG A 175 0.85 -10.30 13.41
C ARG A 175 2.12 -10.79 12.71
N ALA A 176 2.98 -9.86 12.30
CA ALA A 176 4.30 -10.16 11.77
C ALA A 176 5.29 -10.25 12.93
N GLY A 177 6.32 -11.06 12.77
CA GLY A 177 7.46 -11.02 13.71
C GLY A 177 8.22 -9.70 13.58
N SER A 178 9.03 -9.36 14.60
CA SER A 178 9.83 -8.11 14.64
C SER A 178 10.70 -7.91 13.40
N ALA A 179 11.21 -8.99 12.80
CA ALA A 179 11.97 -8.92 11.55
C ALA A 179 11.12 -8.43 10.37
N GLY A 180 9.87 -8.90 10.24
CA GLY A 180 8.95 -8.45 9.19
C GLY A 180 8.55 -6.98 9.37
N VAL A 181 8.34 -6.55 10.62
CA VAL A 181 8.07 -5.14 10.96
C VAL A 181 9.27 -4.26 10.61
N ALA A 182 10.49 -4.67 11.02
CA ALA A 182 11.71 -3.92 10.74
C ALA A 182 12.01 -3.82 9.23
N GLU A 183 11.64 -4.84 8.44
CA GLU A 183 11.80 -4.83 6.99
C GLU A 183 10.78 -3.93 6.29
N ALA A 184 9.54 -3.92 6.75
CA ALA A 184 8.45 -3.17 6.13
C ALA A 184 8.40 -1.69 6.54
N TYR A 185 8.85 -1.36 7.76
CA TYR A 185 8.74 -0.01 8.36
C TYR A 185 10.12 0.53 8.74
N ARG A 186 10.95 0.76 7.72
CA ARG A 186 12.35 1.16 7.84
C ARG A 186 12.56 2.66 8.05
N GLY A 187 13.80 3.01 8.41
CA GLY A 187 14.25 4.39 8.54
C GLY A 187 13.41 5.18 9.54
N ASP A 188 13.02 6.37 9.14
CA ASP A 188 12.25 7.30 9.98
C ASP A 188 10.73 7.17 9.75
N PHE A 189 10.26 5.96 9.41
CA PHE A 189 8.84 5.70 9.17
C PHE A 189 7.93 6.26 10.27
N HIS A 190 8.34 6.11 11.54
CA HIS A 190 7.62 6.59 12.71
C HIS A 190 7.33 8.11 12.69
N THR A 191 8.11 8.90 11.95
CA THR A 191 7.94 10.35 11.83
C THR A 191 7.04 10.77 10.66
N THR A 192 6.59 9.83 9.82
CA THR A 192 5.88 10.11 8.56
C THR A 192 4.37 9.87 8.63
N LEU A 193 3.83 9.59 9.83
CA LEU A 193 2.44 9.14 10.00
C LEU A 193 1.41 10.26 10.05
N ALA A 194 1.83 11.51 10.19
CA ALA A 194 0.90 12.63 10.25
C ALA A 194 0.12 12.78 8.93
N PRO A 195 -1.22 12.79 8.97
CA PRO A 195 -2.02 13.11 7.79
C PRO A 195 -1.76 14.55 7.32
N ASP A 196 -1.58 14.71 6.02
CA ASP A 196 -1.47 16.02 5.38
C ASP A 196 -2.12 16.00 3.99
N LEU A 197 -2.39 17.19 3.44
CA LEU A 197 -2.93 17.42 2.11
C LEU A 197 -1.93 18.25 1.27
N SER A 198 -0.64 17.96 1.38
CA SER A 198 0.38 18.62 0.56
C SER A 198 0.13 18.39 -0.94
N ALA A 199 0.52 19.36 -1.76
CA ALA A 199 0.37 19.28 -3.22
C ALA A 199 0.98 17.97 -3.77
N GLN A 200 2.16 17.59 -3.30
CA GLN A 200 2.81 16.34 -3.72
C GLN A 200 1.97 15.10 -3.40
N ARG A 201 1.34 15.02 -2.23
CA ARG A 201 0.49 13.88 -1.88
C ARG A 201 -0.78 13.84 -2.73
N LEU A 202 -1.36 14.99 -3.03
CA LEU A 202 -2.53 15.09 -3.91
C LEU A 202 -2.18 14.71 -5.35
N ASP A 203 -1.02 15.15 -5.85
CA ASP A 203 -0.52 14.75 -7.18
C ASP A 203 -0.33 13.24 -7.27
N PHE A 204 0.28 12.60 -6.26
CA PHE A 204 0.45 11.13 -6.25
C PHE A 204 -0.87 10.40 -6.15
N LEU A 205 -1.84 10.93 -5.41
CA LEU A 205 -3.19 10.39 -5.38
C LEU A 205 -3.86 10.50 -6.76
N GLY A 206 -3.63 11.60 -7.47
CA GLY A 206 -4.05 11.79 -8.86
C GLY A 206 -3.47 10.72 -9.78
N VAL A 207 -2.16 10.50 -9.73
CA VAL A 207 -1.48 9.46 -10.53
C VAL A 207 -2.04 8.07 -10.21
N GLN A 208 -2.31 7.76 -8.95
CA GLN A 208 -2.93 6.48 -8.57
C GLN A 208 -4.36 6.37 -9.10
N LYS A 209 -5.16 7.42 -9.00
CA LYS A 209 -6.53 7.48 -9.52
C LYS A 209 -6.54 7.26 -11.04
N ASP A 210 -5.66 7.95 -11.77
CA ASP A 210 -5.55 7.82 -13.22
C ASP A 210 -5.16 6.40 -13.63
N PHE A 211 -4.21 5.79 -12.92
CA PHE A 211 -3.84 4.39 -13.12
C PHE A 211 -5.05 3.46 -12.90
N LEU A 212 -5.77 3.62 -11.81
CA LEU A 212 -6.94 2.79 -11.50
C LEU A 212 -8.05 2.95 -12.54
N TYR A 213 -8.28 4.17 -13.02
CA TYR A 213 -9.26 4.44 -14.07
C TYR A 213 -8.83 3.83 -15.41
N LEU A 214 -7.60 4.04 -15.84
CA LEU A 214 -7.05 3.53 -17.09
C LEU A 214 -7.11 1.99 -17.17
N HIS A 215 -6.91 1.32 -16.04
CA HIS A 215 -6.91 -0.15 -15.98
C HIS A 215 -8.25 -0.77 -15.54
N GLY A 216 -9.35 0.00 -15.55
CA GLY A 216 -10.70 -0.51 -15.34
C GLY A 216 -11.09 -0.80 -13.89
N PHE A 217 -10.30 -0.37 -12.90
CA PHE A 217 -10.63 -0.50 -11.47
C PHE A 217 -11.59 0.59 -10.99
N LEU A 218 -11.72 1.69 -11.72
CA LEU A 218 -12.73 2.74 -11.51
C LEU A 218 -13.67 2.79 -12.69
N GLU A 219 -14.97 2.96 -12.43
CA GLU A 219 -15.99 3.04 -13.48
C GLU A 219 -15.96 4.37 -14.22
N ARG A 220 -15.60 5.42 -13.52
CA ARG A 220 -15.58 6.80 -14.03
C ARG A 220 -14.44 7.58 -13.43
N ASP A 221 -13.97 8.55 -14.18
CA ASP A 221 -13.00 9.51 -13.71
C ASP A 221 -13.62 10.54 -12.77
N PHE A 222 -12.79 11.15 -11.92
CA PHE A 222 -13.19 12.24 -11.03
C PHE A 222 -12.02 13.18 -10.73
N SER A 223 -12.32 14.41 -10.35
CA SER A 223 -11.32 15.40 -9.95
C SER A 223 -10.90 15.19 -8.50
N ILE A 224 -9.60 15.02 -8.24
CA ILE A 224 -9.06 14.97 -6.88
C ILE A 224 -9.30 16.31 -6.16
N ALA A 225 -9.17 17.44 -6.86
CA ALA A 225 -9.36 18.77 -6.27
C ALA A 225 -10.81 18.98 -5.78
N ASP A 226 -11.80 18.45 -6.53
CA ASP A 226 -13.22 18.55 -6.15
C ASP A 226 -13.61 17.54 -5.07
N TRP A 227 -12.83 16.45 -4.93
CA TRP A 227 -13.09 15.39 -3.96
C TRP A 227 -12.50 15.65 -2.59
N VAL A 228 -11.39 16.40 -2.52
CA VAL A 228 -10.67 16.69 -1.27
C VAL A 228 -11.33 17.82 -0.51
N ASP A 229 -11.61 17.61 0.79
CA ASP A 229 -12.04 18.64 1.70
C ASP A 229 -10.95 18.92 2.76
N PRO A 230 -10.26 20.07 2.70
CA PRO A 230 -9.20 20.42 3.65
C PRO A 230 -9.73 20.93 5.01
N ARG A 231 -10.98 21.34 5.08
CA ARG A 231 -11.56 22.02 6.26
C ARG A 231 -11.47 21.19 7.55
N PRO A 232 -11.78 19.87 7.54
CA PRO A 232 -11.70 19.07 8.76
C PRO A 232 -10.29 18.94 9.32
N LEU A 233 -9.28 18.81 8.42
CA LEU A 233 -7.88 18.70 8.84
C LEU A 233 -7.37 20.03 9.41
N GLN A 234 -7.72 21.15 8.78
CA GLN A 234 -7.40 22.49 9.30
C GLN A 234 -7.99 22.71 10.68
N ALA A 235 -9.29 22.41 10.87
CA ALA A 235 -9.96 22.54 12.15
C ALA A 235 -9.38 21.60 13.22
N ALA A 236 -8.87 20.42 12.84
CA ALA A 236 -8.20 19.52 13.76
C ALA A 236 -6.86 20.10 14.26
N HIS A 237 -6.09 20.73 13.42
CA HIS A 237 -4.86 21.45 13.83
C HIS A 237 -5.19 22.61 14.79
N GLU A 238 -6.23 23.39 14.50
CA GLU A 238 -6.67 24.48 15.39
C GLU A 238 -7.11 23.97 16.75
N LEU A 239 -7.85 22.84 16.78
CA LEU A 239 -8.29 22.19 18.02
C LEU A 239 -7.10 21.76 18.88
N LEU A 240 -6.07 21.18 18.28
CA LEU A 240 -4.85 20.76 18.99
C LEU A 240 -4.05 21.97 19.50
N ALA A 241 -3.93 23.03 18.72
CA ALA A 241 -3.24 24.25 19.12
C ALA A 241 -3.90 24.85 20.39
N LYS A 242 -5.22 24.90 20.43
CA LYS A 242 -5.99 25.40 21.61
C LYS A 242 -5.83 24.53 22.86
N ARG A 243 -5.54 23.23 22.71
CA ARG A 243 -5.33 22.32 23.87
C ARG A 243 -3.92 22.44 24.46
N ARG A 244 -2.95 22.96 23.68
CA ARG A 244 -1.57 23.15 24.11
C ARG A 244 -1.29 24.54 24.71
N ALA A 245 -2.21 25.51 24.49
CA ALA A 245 -2.15 26.87 25.03
C ALA A 245 -2.81 26.93 26.42
#